data_9068e71a685a38fc62935c2319085568
#
_entry.id   9068e71a685a38fc62935c2319085568
#
_cell.length_a   1.000
_cell.length_b   1.000
_cell.length_c   1.000
_cell.angle_alpha   90.00
_cell.angle_beta   90.00
_cell.angle_gamma   90.00
#
_symmetry.space_group_name_H-M   'P 1'
#
loop_
_entity.id
_entity.type
_entity.pdbx_description
1 polymer ?
#
loop_
_entity_poly.entity_id
_entity_poly.type
_entity_poly.pdbx_seq_one_letter_code
_entity_poly.pdbx_strand_id
1 'polypeptide(L)'
;VPKSFRVSIGDEISFSMPELKTIEAKPENIPLDIVYEDDDLLVVNKPRGMVVHPAAGNYDGTLVNALLYHCGSSLSGINGVIRPGIVHRIDKNTSGLLIVAKNDFAHEKLAAQIKEHSFTRQYRAVVHGHFKELSGTVNAPIGRNPNDRKKMCVISQNSKDAVSHYEVIDQNEKFAYIKVTLETGRTHQIRVHMAYIGHPVAGDNIYGPKNGVTSLNGQCLHAGLIGFKHPRDG
;
A
#
# COMPACT_ATOMS: atom_id res chain seq x y z
N VAL A 1 -20.73 26.24 -13.20
CA VAL A 1 -22.09 26.15 -12.61
C VAL A 1 -21.94 25.55 -11.22
N PRO A 2 -22.61 26.08 -10.16
CA PRO A 2 -22.56 25.52 -8.82
C PRO A 2 -23.10 24.08 -8.81
N LYS A 3 -22.55 23.21 -7.93
CA LYS A 3 -23.02 21.82 -7.77
C LYS A 3 -24.51 21.67 -7.39
N SER A 4 -25.09 22.74 -6.86
CA SER A 4 -26.48 22.82 -6.44
C SER A 4 -27.40 23.50 -7.46
N PHE A 5 -26.91 23.78 -8.68
CA PHE A 5 -27.75 24.38 -9.73
C PHE A 5 -28.86 23.41 -10.13
N ARG A 6 -30.10 23.91 -10.11
CA ARG A 6 -31.27 23.14 -10.54
C ARG A 6 -31.52 23.41 -12.02
N VAL A 7 -31.52 22.37 -12.83
CA VAL A 7 -31.85 22.44 -14.25
C VAL A 7 -33.35 22.49 -14.46
N SER A 8 -33.81 23.22 -15.48
CA SER A 8 -35.18 23.33 -15.91
C SER A 8 -35.39 22.69 -17.29
N ILE A 9 -36.64 22.43 -17.64
CA ILE A 9 -36.99 21.94 -19.00
C ILE A 9 -36.61 23.03 -20.00
N GLY A 10 -35.77 22.68 -20.99
CA GLY A 10 -35.26 23.60 -22.01
C GLY A 10 -33.84 24.12 -21.76
N ASP A 11 -33.24 23.81 -20.62
CA ASP A 11 -31.83 24.15 -20.39
C ASP A 11 -30.92 23.29 -21.28
N GLU A 12 -29.95 23.92 -21.92
CA GLU A 12 -28.88 23.26 -22.67
C GLU A 12 -27.64 23.08 -21.78
N ILE A 13 -27.17 21.85 -21.67
CA ILE A 13 -25.98 21.53 -20.87
C ILE A 13 -24.85 21.17 -21.81
N SER A 14 -23.82 22.03 -21.88
CA SER A 14 -22.57 21.72 -22.58
C SER A 14 -21.44 21.47 -21.58
N PHE A 15 -20.61 20.48 -21.86
CA PHE A 15 -19.40 20.21 -21.09
C PHE A 15 -18.27 19.78 -22.02
N SER A 16 -17.06 20.19 -21.69
CA SER A 16 -15.85 19.71 -22.35
C SER A 16 -15.27 18.57 -21.53
N MET A 17 -15.11 17.40 -22.12
CA MET A 17 -14.28 16.36 -21.50
C MET A 17 -12.82 16.73 -21.73
N PRO A 18 -12.03 16.92 -20.67
CA PRO A 18 -10.59 17.05 -20.85
C PRO A 18 -10.05 15.78 -21.50
N GLU A 19 -9.12 15.92 -22.43
CA GLU A 19 -8.41 14.77 -22.99
C GLU A 19 -7.89 13.91 -21.85
N LEU A 20 -8.18 12.61 -21.90
CA LEU A 20 -7.61 11.63 -20.98
C LEU A 20 -6.10 11.63 -21.22
N LYS A 21 -5.34 12.33 -20.37
CA LYS A 21 -3.89 12.14 -20.35
C LYS A 21 -3.64 10.70 -19.98
N THR A 22 -3.20 9.90 -20.95
CA THR A 22 -2.68 8.56 -20.71
C THR A 22 -1.48 8.73 -19.79
N ILE A 23 -1.60 8.20 -18.58
CA ILE A 23 -0.47 8.17 -17.64
C ILE A 23 0.44 7.04 -18.13
N GLU A 24 1.49 7.40 -18.85
CA GLU A 24 2.57 6.49 -19.22
C GLU A 24 3.69 6.63 -18.19
N ALA A 25 4.07 5.53 -17.56
CA ALA A 25 5.28 5.51 -16.75
C ALA A 25 6.51 5.54 -17.68
N LYS A 26 7.40 6.50 -17.48
CA LYS A 26 8.66 6.60 -18.23
C LYS A 26 9.82 6.06 -17.39
N PRO A 27 10.85 5.42 -18.02
CA PRO A 27 12.05 5.01 -17.31
C PRO A 27 12.76 6.21 -16.67
N GLU A 28 13.14 6.10 -15.40
CA GLU A 28 13.91 7.10 -14.68
C GLU A 28 15.05 6.45 -13.92
N ASN A 29 16.26 7.02 -14.02
CA ASN A 29 17.45 6.54 -13.31
C ASN A 29 17.38 6.90 -11.82
N ILE A 30 16.58 6.14 -11.08
CA ILE A 30 16.41 6.26 -9.63
C ILE A 30 17.06 5.03 -8.99
N PRO A 31 18.00 5.19 -8.05
CA PRO A 31 18.64 4.06 -7.37
C PRO A 31 17.61 3.16 -6.66
N LEU A 32 17.75 1.85 -6.83
CA LEU A 32 16.95 0.83 -6.16
C LEU A 32 17.82 0.06 -5.17
N ASP A 33 17.29 -0.17 -3.97
CA ASP A 33 17.85 -1.10 -2.99
C ASP A 33 17.27 -2.49 -3.28
N ILE A 34 17.98 -3.27 -4.13
CA ILE A 34 17.58 -4.60 -4.58
C ILE A 34 18.14 -5.63 -3.60
N VAL A 35 17.25 -6.35 -2.93
CA VAL A 35 17.58 -7.38 -1.94
C VAL A 35 17.79 -8.75 -2.60
N TYR A 36 17.06 -9.02 -3.66
CA TYR A 36 17.15 -10.25 -4.45
C TYR A 36 16.70 -9.98 -5.89
N GLU A 37 17.34 -10.63 -6.86
CA GLU A 37 16.95 -10.58 -8.27
C GLU A 37 17.39 -11.85 -8.99
N ASP A 38 16.51 -12.35 -9.86
CA ASP A 38 16.78 -13.41 -10.86
C ASP A 38 16.06 -13.12 -12.17
N ASP A 39 15.86 -14.13 -13.03
CA ASP A 39 15.19 -13.98 -14.33
C ASP A 39 13.65 -13.81 -14.20
N ASP A 40 13.04 -14.24 -13.10
CA ASP A 40 11.60 -14.27 -12.91
C ASP A 40 11.08 -13.11 -12.07
N LEU A 41 11.83 -12.70 -11.07
CA LEU A 41 11.39 -11.67 -10.12
C LEU A 41 12.54 -10.85 -9.52
N LEU A 42 12.19 -9.75 -8.89
CA LEU A 42 13.09 -9.05 -8.00
C LEU A 42 12.37 -8.63 -6.70
N VAL A 43 13.11 -8.50 -5.62
CA VAL A 43 12.65 -7.98 -4.33
C VAL A 43 13.39 -6.69 -4.05
N VAL A 44 12.64 -5.60 -3.90
CA VAL A 44 13.21 -4.29 -3.57
C VAL A 44 12.84 -3.87 -2.15
N ASN A 45 13.76 -3.23 -1.46
CA ASN A 45 13.51 -2.52 -0.22
C ASN A 45 13.11 -1.07 -0.57
N LYS A 46 11.81 -0.83 -0.75
CA LYS A 46 11.29 0.48 -1.16
C LYS A 46 11.56 1.53 -0.08
N PRO A 47 12.17 2.66 -0.41
CA PRO A 47 12.33 3.75 0.54
C PRO A 47 10.98 4.36 0.92
N ARG A 48 10.92 5.00 2.07
CA ARG A 48 9.84 5.86 2.48
C ARG A 48 9.73 7.08 1.56
N GLY A 49 8.51 7.57 1.32
CA GLY A 49 8.25 8.72 0.47
C GLY A 49 8.06 8.39 -1.01
N MET A 50 8.49 7.20 -1.47
CA MET A 50 8.33 6.74 -2.84
C MET A 50 6.95 6.10 -3.05
N VAL A 51 6.22 6.55 -4.08
CA VAL A 51 4.98 5.92 -4.55
C VAL A 51 5.32 4.70 -5.41
N VAL A 52 4.52 3.64 -5.33
CA VAL A 52 4.80 2.41 -6.08
C VAL A 52 4.59 2.60 -7.59
N HIS A 53 3.51 3.23 -8.03
CA HIS A 53 3.19 3.43 -9.44
C HIS A 53 2.56 4.81 -9.68
N PRO A 54 2.67 5.35 -10.90
CA PRO A 54 2.10 6.65 -11.23
C PRO A 54 0.61 6.73 -10.90
N ALA A 55 0.22 7.86 -10.34
CA ALA A 55 -1.15 8.18 -9.99
C ALA A 55 -1.35 9.70 -10.00
N ALA A 56 -2.59 10.17 -9.93
CA ALA A 56 -2.91 11.60 -9.86
C ALA A 56 -2.11 12.30 -8.75
N GLY A 57 -1.31 13.30 -9.12
CA GLY A 57 -0.41 14.05 -8.23
C GLY A 57 0.97 13.40 -7.97
N ASN A 58 1.29 12.26 -8.59
CA ASN A 58 2.60 11.62 -8.55
C ASN A 58 2.78 10.87 -9.88
N TYR A 59 3.14 11.57 -10.94
CA TYR A 59 3.24 11.03 -12.30
C TYR A 59 4.61 10.43 -12.60
N ASP A 60 5.64 10.85 -11.89
CA ASP A 60 7.05 10.52 -12.01
C ASP A 60 7.66 10.22 -10.62
N GLY A 61 8.94 9.87 -10.57
CA GLY A 61 9.64 9.54 -9.33
C GLY A 61 9.09 8.32 -8.59
N THR A 62 8.38 7.42 -9.27
CA THR A 62 7.77 6.24 -8.65
C THR A 62 8.67 5.01 -8.74
N LEU A 63 8.36 3.97 -7.96
CA LEU A 63 9.07 2.70 -8.05
C LEU A 63 8.99 2.12 -9.48
N VAL A 64 7.84 2.22 -10.15
CA VAL A 64 7.67 1.74 -11.53
C VAL A 64 8.60 2.49 -12.50
N ASN A 65 8.80 3.80 -12.35
CA ASN A 65 9.75 4.55 -13.19
C ASN A 65 11.18 4.03 -13.02
N ALA A 66 11.59 3.75 -11.78
CA ALA A 66 12.91 3.16 -11.48
C ALA A 66 13.05 1.74 -12.03
N LEU A 67 12.02 0.91 -11.87
CA LEU A 67 11.98 -0.48 -12.39
C LEU A 67 12.05 -0.52 -13.92
N LEU A 68 11.36 0.36 -14.61
CA LEU A 68 11.44 0.49 -16.07
C LEU A 68 12.86 0.83 -16.54
N TYR A 69 13.58 1.65 -15.79
CA TYR A 69 14.98 1.96 -16.11
C TYR A 69 15.90 0.76 -15.83
N HIS A 70 15.72 0.09 -14.69
CA HIS A 70 16.56 -1.04 -14.27
C HIS A 70 16.35 -2.29 -15.12
N CYS A 71 15.08 -2.69 -15.31
CA CYS A 71 14.71 -3.93 -15.98
C CYS A 71 14.56 -3.78 -17.51
N GLY A 72 14.41 -2.55 -18.03
CA GLY A 72 14.12 -2.32 -19.44
C GLY A 72 12.83 -3.00 -19.89
N SER A 73 12.92 -3.89 -20.87
CA SER A 73 11.79 -4.67 -21.39
C SER A 73 11.43 -5.90 -20.53
N SER A 74 12.23 -6.23 -19.52
CA SER A 74 12.04 -7.40 -18.66
C SER A 74 11.14 -7.08 -17.46
N LEU A 75 9.89 -6.67 -17.71
CA LEU A 75 8.85 -6.51 -16.69
C LEU A 75 7.55 -7.10 -17.23
N SER A 76 6.80 -7.81 -16.36
CA SER A 76 5.48 -8.31 -16.73
C SER A 76 4.54 -7.20 -17.17
N GLY A 77 3.88 -7.37 -18.30
CA GLY A 77 2.90 -6.46 -18.88
C GLY A 77 1.47 -6.65 -18.41
N ILE A 78 1.17 -7.65 -17.58
CA ILE A 78 -0.21 -8.05 -17.23
C ILE A 78 -1.06 -6.89 -16.68
N ASN A 79 -0.49 -6.00 -15.87
CA ASN A 79 -1.18 -4.84 -15.33
C ASN A 79 -1.07 -3.59 -16.22
N GLY A 80 -0.67 -3.75 -17.48
CA GLY A 80 -0.54 -2.71 -18.48
C GLY A 80 0.61 -1.72 -18.22
N VAL A 81 0.68 -0.70 -19.05
CA VAL A 81 1.78 0.29 -19.06
C VAL A 81 1.93 1.13 -17.79
N ILE A 82 0.92 1.14 -16.92
CA ILE A 82 0.93 1.96 -15.70
C ILE A 82 1.55 1.21 -14.52
N ARG A 83 1.50 -0.14 -14.51
CA ARG A 83 1.91 -0.97 -13.37
C ARG A 83 2.67 -2.24 -13.79
N PRO A 84 3.62 -2.14 -14.71
CA PRO A 84 4.36 -3.31 -15.16
C PRO A 84 5.06 -3.98 -13.96
N GLY A 85 4.97 -5.30 -13.87
CA GLY A 85 5.60 -6.11 -12.84
C GLY A 85 5.00 -6.01 -11.41
N ILE A 86 4.06 -5.11 -11.15
CA ILE A 86 3.54 -4.85 -9.80
C ILE A 86 2.44 -5.86 -9.43
N VAL A 87 2.74 -6.80 -8.55
CA VAL A 87 1.80 -7.80 -8.02
C VAL A 87 1.12 -7.36 -6.71
N HIS A 88 1.76 -6.51 -5.91
CA HIS A 88 1.21 -5.91 -4.70
C HIS A 88 1.80 -4.51 -4.45
N ARG A 89 1.30 -3.83 -3.43
CA ARG A 89 1.75 -2.47 -3.11
C ARG A 89 1.78 -2.20 -1.62
N ILE A 90 2.64 -1.26 -1.23
CA ILE A 90 2.65 -0.62 0.09
C ILE A 90 2.45 0.90 -0.07
N ASP A 91 2.09 1.58 1.00
CA ASP A 91 1.80 3.02 0.97
C ASP A 91 3.05 3.87 0.67
N LYS A 92 2.87 5.10 0.21
CA LYS A 92 3.96 6.05 -0.07
C LYS A 92 4.96 6.15 1.07
N ASN A 93 4.48 6.35 2.29
CA ASN A 93 5.31 6.54 3.47
C ASN A 93 5.61 5.25 4.25
N THR A 94 5.20 4.08 3.74
CA THR A 94 5.64 2.78 4.24
C THR A 94 6.89 2.37 3.50
N SER A 95 7.94 2.02 4.22
CA SER A 95 9.18 1.46 3.66
C SER A 95 9.15 -0.07 3.69
N GLY A 96 10.11 -0.70 3.01
CA GLY A 96 10.36 -2.13 3.12
C GLY A 96 10.10 -2.93 1.86
N LEU A 97 10.04 -4.25 2.04
CA LEU A 97 10.12 -5.24 0.97
C LEU A 97 8.87 -5.26 0.08
N LEU A 98 9.14 -5.28 -1.21
CA LEU A 98 8.16 -5.37 -2.28
C LEU A 98 8.68 -6.31 -3.36
N ILE A 99 7.82 -7.26 -3.79
CA ILE A 99 8.16 -8.19 -4.87
C ILE A 99 7.63 -7.66 -6.20
N VAL A 100 8.41 -7.85 -7.25
CA VAL A 100 8.12 -7.40 -8.61
C VAL A 100 8.33 -8.57 -9.57
N ALA A 101 7.40 -8.81 -10.48
CA ALA A 101 7.50 -9.84 -11.49
C ALA A 101 8.21 -9.32 -12.75
N LYS A 102 9.25 -10.02 -13.21
CA LYS A 102 10.01 -9.66 -14.42
C LYS A 102 9.37 -10.22 -15.70
N ASN A 103 8.49 -11.21 -15.59
CA ASN A 103 7.75 -11.78 -16.72
C ASN A 103 6.33 -12.17 -16.32
N ASP A 104 5.49 -12.48 -17.30
CA ASP A 104 4.07 -12.76 -17.09
C ASP A 104 3.85 -14.10 -16.35
N PHE A 105 4.69 -15.10 -16.56
CA PHE A 105 4.63 -16.37 -15.83
C PHE A 105 4.81 -16.16 -14.32
N ALA A 106 5.84 -15.44 -13.93
CA ALA A 106 6.07 -15.11 -12.52
C ALA A 106 4.94 -14.26 -11.94
N HIS A 107 4.41 -13.31 -12.71
CA HIS A 107 3.30 -12.47 -12.31
C HIS A 107 2.06 -13.29 -11.95
N GLU A 108 1.63 -14.20 -12.83
CA GLU A 108 0.47 -15.06 -12.61
C GLU A 108 0.64 -15.93 -11.37
N LYS A 109 1.80 -16.57 -11.20
CA LYS A 109 2.11 -17.42 -10.04
C LYS A 109 2.12 -16.63 -8.71
N LEU A 110 2.75 -15.46 -8.69
CA LEU A 110 2.78 -14.60 -7.50
C LEU A 110 1.39 -14.03 -7.19
N ALA A 111 0.63 -13.62 -8.20
CA ALA A 111 -0.73 -13.12 -8.02
C ALA A 111 -1.67 -14.22 -7.48
N ALA A 112 -1.51 -15.48 -7.91
CA ALA A 112 -2.24 -16.62 -7.36
C ALA A 112 -1.96 -16.82 -5.87
N GLN A 113 -0.70 -16.82 -5.45
CA GLN A 113 -0.30 -16.94 -4.05
C GLN A 113 -0.89 -15.80 -3.19
N ILE A 114 -0.91 -14.57 -3.71
CA ILE A 114 -1.52 -13.42 -3.03
C ILE A 114 -3.03 -13.62 -2.86
N LYS A 115 -3.71 -14.13 -3.90
CA LYS A 115 -5.16 -14.40 -3.89
C LYS A 115 -5.53 -15.54 -2.93
N GLU A 116 -4.69 -16.56 -2.83
CA GLU A 116 -4.85 -17.72 -1.94
C GLU A 116 -4.39 -17.44 -0.50
N HIS A 117 -3.91 -16.22 -0.22
CA HIS A 117 -3.37 -15.83 1.07
C HIS A 117 -2.18 -16.68 1.56
N SER A 118 -1.47 -17.35 0.67
CA SER A 118 -0.26 -18.13 0.96
C SER A 118 1.01 -17.26 1.05
N PHE A 119 0.89 -15.97 0.80
CA PHE A 119 1.97 -14.99 0.84
C PHE A 119 2.17 -14.47 2.27
N THR A 120 3.33 -14.69 2.85
CA THR A 120 3.64 -14.17 4.19
C THR A 120 4.07 -12.71 4.12
N ARG A 121 3.43 -11.85 4.90
CA ARG A 121 3.76 -10.41 4.99
C ARG A 121 3.83 -10.02 6.45
N GLN A 122 5.04 -9.69 6.91
CA GLN A 122 5.23 -9.17 8.27
C GLN A 122 5.76 -7.75 8.23
N TYR A 123 5.20 -6.94 9.07
CA TYR A 123 5.56 -5.54 9.23
C TYR A 123 6.10 -5.28 10.62
N ARG A 124 6.93 -4.24 10.73
CA ARG A 124 7.33 -3.63 11.98
C ARG A 124 6.68 -2.27 12.06
N ALA A 125 6.13 -1.94 13.21
CA ALA A 125 5.50 -0.64 13.43
C ALA A 125 5.78 -0.14 14.84
N VAL A 126 5.86 1.19 14.97
CA VAL A 126 5.74 1.85 16.27
C VAL A 126 4.35 2.46 16.33
N VAL A 127 3.60 2.15 17.38
CA VAL A 127 2.23 2.60 17.59
C VAL A 127 2.10 3.36 18.91
N HIS A 128 1.10 4.20 19.04
CA HIS A 128 0.80 4.93 20.27
C HIS A 128 0.18 4.02 21.34
N GLY A 129 0.52 4.30 22.58
CA GLY A 129 -0.07 3.68 23.77
C GLY A 129 0.65 2.41 24.22
N HIS A 130 0.12 1.84 25.31
CA HIS A 130 0.60 0.65 25.97
C HIS A 130 -0.45 -0.46 25.85
N PHE A 131 -0.05 -1.65 25.43
CA PHE A 131 -0.93 -2.78 25.29
C PHE A 131 -1.03 -3.56 26.60
N LYS A 132 -2.22 -3.97 26.97
CA LYS A 132 -2.44 -4.92 28.07
C LYS A 132 -2.15 -6.34 27.63
N GLU A 133 -2.60 -6.70 26.43
CA GLU A 133 -2.37 -8.00 25.80
C GLU A 133 -1.22 -7.92 24.81
N LEU A 134 -0.18 -8.72 25.00
CA LEU A 134 1.03 -8.68 24.19
C LEU A 134 0.86 -9.24 22.77
N SER A 135 -0.27 -9.84 22.47
CA SER A 135 -0.63 -10.29 21.11
C SER A 135 -2.13 -10.25 20.91
N GLY A 136 -2.56 -10.17 19.67
CA GLY A 136 -3.98 -10.22 19.35
C GLY A 136 -4.26 -10.22 17.86
N THR A 137 -5.53 -10.38 17.53
CA THR A 137 -6.04 -10.39 16.17
C THR A 137 -7.10 -9.32 15.99
N VAL A 138 -6.93 -8.49 14.98
CA VAL A 138 -7.95 -7.55 14.52
C VAL A 138 -8.60 -8.15 13.27
N ASN A 139 -9.80 -8.68 13.44
CA ASN A 139 -10.65 -9.18 12.35
C ASN A 139 -11.80 -8.20 12.17
N ALA A 140 -11.62 -7.21 11.30
CA ALA A 140 -12.58 -6.13 11.10
C ALA A 140 -12.57 -5.66 9.65
N PRO A 141 -13.72 -5.68 8.94
CA PRO A 141 -13.78 -5.38 7.52
C PRO A 141 -13.46 -3.92 7.24
N ILE A 142 -12.71 -3.67 6.15
CA ILE A 142 -12.27 -2.33 5.77
C ILE A 142 -12.96 -1.87 4.48
N GLY A 143 -13.57 -0.69 4.55
CA GLY A 143 -14.17 0.01 3.43
C GLY A 143 -13.72 1.46 3.35
N ARG A 144 -14.18 2.14 2.29
CA ARG A 144 -13.91 3.58 2.13
C ARG A 144 -14.76 4.38 3.09
N ASN A 145 -14.14 5.35 3.76
CA ASN A 145 -14.86 6.22 4.69
C ASN A 145 -15.93 7.05 3.92
N PRO A 146 -17.20 6.99 4.32
CA PRO A 146 -18.28 7.70 3.61
C PRO A 146 -18.16 9.24 3.69
N ASN A 147 -17.55 9.76 4.75
CA ASN A 147 -17.41 11.19 4.99
C ASN A 147 -16.10 11.78 4.47
N ASP A 148 -15.07 10.93 4.26
CA ASP A 148 -13.77 11.36 3.73
C ASP A 148 -13.23 10.30 2.76
N ARG A 149 -13.44 10.50 1.47
CA ARG A 149 -13.05 9.56 0.41
C ARG A 149 -11.54 9.30 0.31
N LYS A 150 -10.70 10.08 0.98
CA LYS A 150 -9.24 9.85 1.07
C LYS A 150 -8.87 8.84 2.15
N LYS A 151 -9.80 8.54 3.06
CA LYS A 151 -9.60 7.61 4.19
C LYS A 151 -10.29 6.26 3.95
N MET A 152 -9.74 5.26 4.60
CA MET A 152 -10.38 3.97 4.83
C MET A 152 -10.84 3.91 6.28
N CYS A 153 -11.80 3.04 6.60
CA CYS A 153 -12.26 2.82 7.98
C CYS A 153 -12.76 1.38 8.14
N VAL A 154 -12.87 0.95 9.38
CA VAL A 154 -13.64 -0.26 9.72
C VAL A 154 -15.12 0.06 9.54
N ILE A 155 -15.77 -0.67 8.66
CA ILE A 155 -17.20 -0.52 8.32
C ILE A 155 -17.72 -1.82 7.73
N SER A 156 -18.99 -2.15 7.99
CA SER A 156 -19.61 -3.39 7.49
C SER A 156 -20.14 -3.28 6.05
N GLN A 157 -20.56 -2.08 5.63
CA GLN A 157 -21.14 -1.87 4.30
C GLN A 157 -20.07 -1.48 3.27
N ASN A 158 -20.15 -2.03 2.06
CA ASN A 158 -19.20 -1.75 0.96
C ASN A 158 -17.73 -1.93 1.38
N SER A 159 -17.46 -2.95 2.17
CA SER A 159 -16.15 -3.29 2.73
C SER A 159 -15.66 -4.65 2.22
N LYS A 160 -14.43 -4.97 2.57
CA LYS A 160 -13.80 -6.27 2.32
C LYS A 160 -13.24 -6.80 3.63
N ASP A 161 -13.30 -8.11 3.82
CA ASP A 161 -12.71 -8.77 4.99
C ASP A 161 -11.25 -8.40 5.14
N ALA A 162 -10.84 -8.13 6.37
CA ALA A 162 -9.48 -7.74 6.69
C ALA A 162 -9.07 -8.32 8.04
N VAL A 163 -7.93 -9.03 8.05
CA VAL A 163 -7.39 -9.70 9.23
C VAL A 163 -5.92 -9.34 9.41
N SER A 164 -5.58 -8.85 10.61
CA SER A 164 -4.22 -8.50 11.02
C SER A 164 -3.94 -9.10 12.39
N HIS A 165 -2.80 -9.78 12.53
CA HIS A 165 -2.31 -10.30 13.82
C HIS A 165 -1.17 -9.41 14.30
N TYR A 166 -1.19 -8.99 15.55
CA TYR A 166 -0.10 -8.22 16.16
C TYR A 166 0.55 -8.96 17.32
N GLU A 167 1.81 -8.66 17.53
CA GLU A 167 2.63 -9.13 18.63
C GLU A 167 3.51 -7.96 19.11
N VAL A 168 3.42 -7.62 20.38
CA VAL A 168 4.22 -6.58 21.00
C VAL A 168 5.62 -7.13 21.25
N ILE A 169 6.63 -6.48 20.68
CA ILE A 169 8.04 -6.85 20.85
C ILE A 169 8.63 -6.12 22.05
N ASP A 170 8.28 -4.83 22.17
CA ASP A 170 8.74 -3.96 23.25
C ASP A 170 7.76 -2.81 23.42
N GLN A 171 7.62 -2.25 24.62
CA GLN A 171 6.74 -1.12 24.86
C GLN A 171 7.14 -0.30 26.10
N ASN A 172 6.73 0.95 26.09
CA ASN A 172 6.76 1.84 27.25
C ASN A 172 5.37 2.46 27.47
N GLU A 173 5.22 3.43 28.36
CA GLU A 173 3.93 4.07 28.66
C GLU A 173 3.29 4.78 27.45
N LYS A 174 4.09 5.25 26.49
CA LYS A 174 3.63 6.10 25.39
C LYS A 174 3.59 5.39 24.05
N PHE A 175 4.44 4.40 23.82
CA PHE A 175 4.61 3.73 22.54
C PHE A 175 4.86 2.23 22.70
N ALA A 176 4.42 1.46 21.72
CA ALA A 176 4.77 0.06 21.56
C ALA A 176 5.42 -0.19 20.20
N TYR A 177 6.46 -1.04 20.19
CA TYR A 177 7.07 -1.60 18.99
C TYR A 177 6.45 -2.96 18.74
N ILE A 178 5.79 -3.11 17.60
CA ILE A 178 5.00 -4.30 17.29
C ILE A 178 5.43 -4.96 15.98
N LYS A 179 5.26 -6.27 15.91
CA LYS A 179 5.23 -7.07 14.70
C LYS A 179 3.76 -7.22 14.27
N VAL A 180 3.47 -7.03 13.00
CA VAL A 180 2.14 -7.27 12.44
C VAL A 180 2.24 -8.24 11.27
N THR A 181 1.49 -9.35 11.34
CA THR A 181 1.37 -10.34 10.26
C THR A 181 0.00 -10.20 9.61
N LEU A 182 -0.04 -10.16 8.28
CA LEU A 182 -1.25 -9.95 7.51
C LEU A 182 -1.74 -11.25 6.84
N GLU A 183 -3.02 -11.60 7.01
CA GLU A 183 -3.71 -12.55 6.13
C GLU A 183 -4.19 -11.85 4.86
N THR A 184 -4.74 -10.67 4.98
CA THR A 184 -5.28 -9.87 3.88
C THR A 184 -4.42 -8.63 3.63
N GLY A 185 -4.58 -7.97 2.46
CA GLY A 185 -3.81 -6.78 2.09
C GLY A 185 -4.70 -5.63 1.61
N ARG A 186 -5.53 -5.05 2.49
CA ARG A 186 -6.40 -3.93 2.13
C ARG A 186 -5.64 -2.61 2.21
N THR A 187 -6.11 -1.62 1.47
CA THR A 187 -5.54 -0.26 1.51
C THR A 187 -5.50 0.26 2.93
N HIS A 188 -4.33 0.72 3.38
CA HIS A 188 -4.07 1.25 4.73
C HIS A 188 -4.39 0.27 5.88
N GLN A 189 -4.46 -1.05 5.63
CA GLN A 189 -5.01 -2.02 6.58
C GLN A 189 -4.42 -1.93 7.99
N ILE A 190 -3.10 -2.01 8.14
CA ILE A 190 -2.44 -1.93 9.46
C ILE A 190 -2.76 -0.60 10.14
N ARG A 191 -2.69 0.49 9.42
CA ARG A 191 -2.94 1.85 9.91
C ARG A 191 -4.37 2.01 10.43
N VAL A 192 -5.35 1.48 9.67
CA VAL A 192 -6.78 1.48 10.04
C VAL A 192 -7.03 0.56 11.23
N HIS A 193 -6.51 -0.67 11.22
CA HIS A 193 -6.71 -1.64 12.30
C HIS A 193 -6.10 -1.17 13.61
N MET A 194 -4.87 -0.64 13.58
CA MET A 194 -4.22 -0.14 14.80
C MET A 194 -4.97 1.09 15.35
N ALA A 195 -5.42 2.00 14.49
CA ALA A 195 -6.25 3.12 14.92
C ALA A 195 -7.61 2.67 15.50
N TYR A 196 -8.22 1.64 14.89
CA TYR A 196 -9.50 1.08 15.33
C TYR A 196 -9.44 0.51 16.75
N ILE A 197 -8.33 -0.16 17.11
CA ILE A 197 -8.13 -0.70 18.46
C ILE A 197 -7.50 0.31 19.44
N GLY A 198 -7.39 1.61 19.06
CA GLY A 198 -6.89 2.68 19.94
C GLY A 198 -5.38 2.86 19.97
N HIS A 199 -4.64 2.16 19.12
CA HIS A 199 -3.16 2.20 19.02
C HIS A 199 -2.68 2.67 17.64
N PRO A 200 -3.00 3.92 17.19
CA PRO A 200 -2.64 4.37 15.85
C PRO A 200 -1.13 4.37 15.65
N VAL A 201 -0.71 4.16 14.41
CA VAL A 201 0.73 4.15 14.05
C VAL A 201 1.34 5.52 14.29
N ALA A 202 2.50 5.56 14.94
CA ALA A 202 3.23 6.79 15.23
C ALA A 202 3.60 7.52 13.94
N GLY A 203 3.44 8.84 13.91
CA GLY A 203 3.70 9.67 12.75
C GLY A 203 2.67 9.58 11.63
N ASP A 204 1.58 8.80 11.80
CA ASP A 204 0.51 8.72 10.81
C ASP A 204 -0.34 10.00 10.85
N ASN A 205 -0.24 10.81 9.81
CA ASN A 205 -0.95 12.08 9.67
C ASN A 205 -2.43 11.93 9.24
N ILE A 206 -2.88 10.71 8.93
CA ILE A 206 -4.25 10.43 8.50
C ILE A 206 -5.08 9.79 9.62
N TYR A 207 -4.50 8.81 10.31
CA TYR A 207 -5.16 8.00 11.33
C TYR A 207 -4.61 8.23 12.75
N GLY A 208 -3.48 8.93 12.88
CA GLY A 208 -2.87 9.28 14.16
C GLY A 208 -3.58 10.43 14.88
N PRO A 209 -3.21 10.70 16.13
CA PRO A 209 -3.71 11.82 16.89
C PRO A 209 -3.28 13.15 16.26
N LYS A 210 -4.12 14.21 16.41
CA LYS A 210 -3.83 15.55 15.86
C LYS A 210 -2.49 16.13 16.36
N ASN A 211 -2.13 15.84 17.60
CA ASN A 211 -0.89 16.28 18.26
C ASN A 211 0.15 15.14 18.28
N GLY A 212 0.16 14.29 17.25
CA GLY A 212 1.08 13.18 17.13
C GLY A 212 2.52 13.60 16.81
N VAL A 213 3.40 12.60 16.63
CA VAL A 213 4.83 12.80 16.32
C VAL A 213 4.99 13.30 14.89
N THR A 214 4.91 14.61 14.67
CA THR A 214 4.98 15.24 13.34
C THR A 214 6.39 15.18 12.71
N SER A 215 7.44 15.12 13.54
CA SER A 215 8.85 15.03 13.08
C SER A 215 9.16 13.79 12.25
N LEU A 216 8.33 12.74 12.35
CA LEU A 216 8.48 11.53 11.55
C LEU A 216 8.05 11.69 10.09
N ASN A 217 7.28 12.74 9.73
CA ASN A 217 6.80 13.01 8.38
C ASN A 217 6.06 11.83 7.71
N GLY A 218 5.26 11.06 8.47
CA GLY A 218 4.47 9.92 8.02
C GLY A 218 4.60 8.72 8.97
N GLN A 219 3.83 7.66 8.71
CA GLN A 219 3.71 6.48 9.56
C GLN A 219 5.04 5.74 9.78
N CYS A 220 5.31 5.37 11.02
CA CYS A 220 6.41 4.51 11.42
C CYS A 220 6.03 3.04 11.15
N LEU A 221 6.09 2.64 9.89
CA LEU A 221 5.66 1.34 9.38
C LEU A 221 6.63 0.83 8.31
N HIS A 222 7.09 -0.41 8.46
CA HIS A 222 8.08 -1.04 7.61
C HIS A 222 7.68 -2.48 7.26
N ALA A 223 7.65 -2.83 5.98
CA ALA A 223 7.46 -4.19 5.48
C ALA A 223 8.77 -4.97 5.66
N GLY A 224 8.94 -5.61 6.82
CA GLY A 224 10.22 -6.20 7.24
C GLY A 224 10.46 -7.62 6.74
N LEU A 225 9.39 -8.35 6.35
CA LEU A 225 9.51 -9.71 5.81
C LEU A 225 8.44 -9.94 4.75
N ILE A 226 8.88 -10.56 3.66
CA ILE A 226 8.01 -11.10 2.62
C ILE A 226 8.40 -12.57 2.39
N GLY A 227 7.42 -13.49 2.44
CA GLY A 227 7.62 -14.92 2.21
C GLY A 227 6.69 -15.41 1.12
N PHE A 228 7.24 -16.15 0.18
CA PHE A 228 6.51 -16.69 -0.98
C PHE A 228 7.22 -17.95 -1.48
N LYS A 229 6.53 -18.74 -2.29
CA LYS A 229 7.15 -19.81 -3.06
C LYS A 229 7.66 -19.25 -4.39
N HIS A 230 8.90 -19.56 -4.73
CA HIS A 230 9.46 -19.12 -6.01
C HIS A 230 8.58 -19.60 -7.17
N PRO A 231 8.27 -18.76 -8.19
CA PRO A 231 7.36 -19.11 -9.28
C PRO A 231 7.77 -20.37 -10.07
N ARG A 232 9.08 -20.62 -10.21
CA ARG A 232 9.64 -21.72 -11.00
C ARG A 232 9.98 -22.94 -10.14
N ASP A 233 10.62 -22.73 -9.00
CA ASP A 233 11.25 -23.81 -8.24
C ASP A 233 10.46 -24.21 -6.98
N GLY A 234 9.50 -23.41 -6.55
CA GLY A 234 8.61 -23.66 -5.40
C GLY A 234 9.10 -23.11 -4.09
#